data_d7419232db68554c0132a8bd6da4bf2a
#
_entry.id   d7419232db68554c0132a8bd6da4bf2a
#
_cell.length_a   1.000
_cell.length_b   1.000
_cell.length_c   1.000
_cell.angle_alpha   90.00
_cell.angle_beta   90.00
_cell.angle_gamma   90.00
#
_symmetry.space_group_name_H-M   'P 1'
#
loop_
_entity.id
_entity.type
_entity.pdbx_description
1 polymer ?
#
loop_
_entity_poly.entity_id
_entity_poly.type
_entity_poly.pdbx_seq_one_letter_code
_entity_poly.pdbx_strand_id
1 'polypeptide(L)'
;EICACLVGSEMCIRDRSFIEYSMSVITARALPDVRDGLKPVHRRILYAMNESGIYPNRPHKKSAWTVGEVIGKYHPHGDSAVYEAMVRLAQWFSMRTPLIDGHGNFGNIDGDGAAAMRYTESRLAKPAMELLRDLQKDTVDWQPNYDESLAEPVALPARFPNLLVNGSQGIAVGMATNIAPHNLTEAIEATCYLIDNPDATVDELMQIMPGPDFPTGAIIMGSAGIKQSYETGRGSITVLSLIH
;
A
#
# COMPACT_ATOMS: atom_id res chain seq x y z
N GLU A 1 3.36 18.29 48.20
CA GLU A 1 2.34 18.78 47.26
C GLU A 1 2.94 19.16 45.89
N ILE A 2 4.08 19.86 45.83
CA ILE A 2 4.73 20.25 44.58
C ILE A 2 5.19 19.02 43.75
N CYS A 3 5.67 17.95 44.42
CA CYS A 3 6.10 16.73 43.77
C CYS A 3 4.92 15.95 43.12
N ALA A 4 3.74 15.97 43.75
CA ALA A 4 2.55 15.31 43.22
C ALA A 4 1.99 16.04 41.98
N CYS A 5 2.07 17.38 41.94
CA CYS A 5 1.71 18.18 40.76
C CYS A 5 2.65 17.97 39.58
N LEU A 6 3.95 17.83 39.82
CA LEU A 6 4.93 17.56 38.76
C LEU A 6 4.75 16.17 38.16
N VAL A 7 4.52 15.15 38.98
CA VAL A 7 4.26 13.78 38.52
C VAL A 7 2.96 13.72 37.70
N GLY A 8 1.92 14.43 38.12
CA GLY A 8 0.67 14.51 37.35
C GLY A 8 0.84 15.21 36.00
N SER A 9 1.64 16.28 35.92
CA SER A 9 1.91 16.99 34.66
C SER A 9 2.77 16.16 33.70
N GLU A 10 3.79 15.46 34.20
CA GLU A 10 4.62 14.56 33.37
C GLU A 10 3.81 13.37 32.83
N MET A 11 2.90 12.82 33.62
CA MET A 11 2.01 11.73 33.19
C MET A 11 1.06 12.24 32.09
N CYS A 12 0.44 13.40 32.23
CA CYS A 12 -0.39 14.02 31.21
C CYS A 12 0.37 14.35 29.93
N ILE A 13 1.62 14.83 30.01
CA ILE A 13 2.47 15.11 28.85
C ILE A 13 2.80 13.81 28.13
N ARG A 14 3.15 12.76 28.86
CA ARG A 14 3.48 11.45 28.30
C ARG A 14 2.29 10.83 27.60
N ASP A 15 1.11 10.86 28.21
CA ASP A 15 -0.13 10.34 27.64
C ASP A 15 -0.51 11.13 26.37
N ARG A 16 -0.39 12.45 26.39
CA ARG A 16 -0.66 13.29 25.23
C ARG A 16 0.29 12.98 24.07
N SER A 17 1.59 12.91 24.34
CA SER A 17 2.60 12.59 23.33
C SER A 17 2.41 11.19 22.77
N PHE A 18 1.99 10.23 23.60
CA PHE A 18 1.67 8.88 23.15
C PHE A 18 0.46 8.85 22.23
N ILE A 19 -0.59 9.59 22.55
CA ILE A 19 -1.79 9.70 21.71
C ILE A 19 -1.44 10.37 20.37
N GLU A 20 -0.70 11.48 20.40
CA GLU A 20 -0.26 12.18 19.18
C GLU A 20 0.59 11.28 18.28
N TYR A 21 1.55 10.55 18.86
CA TYR A 21 2.35 9.57 18.14
C TYR A 21 1.48 8.44 17.57
N SER A 22 0.58 7.88 18.37
CA SER A 22 -0.32 6.80 17.95
C SER A 22 -1.19 7.21 16.78
N MET A 23 -1.78 8.41 16.85
CA MET A 23 -2.58 8.98 15.77
C MET A 23 -1.75 9.17 14.50
N SER A 24 -0.53 9.68 14.60
CA SER A 24 0.35 9.83 13.45
C SER A 24 0.71 8.49 12.79
N VAL A 25 0.92 7.44 13.58
CA VAL A 25 1.20 6.09 13.06
C VAL A 25 -0.03 5.52 12.34
N ILE A 26 -1.23 5.73 12.87
CA ILE A 26 -2.47 5.25 12.27
C ILE A 26 -2.73 5.98 10.94
N THR A 27 -2.73 7.32 10.95
CA THR A 27 -3.17 8.13 9.82
C THR A 27 -2.10 8.32 8.73
N ALA A 28 -0.82 8.38 9.12
CA ALA A 28 0.26 8.78 8.20
C ALA A 28 1.35 7.73 7.97
N ARG A 29 1.19 6.48 8.43
CA ARG A 29 2.24 5.46 8.28
C ARG A 29 1.72 4.07 7.96
N ALA A 30 0.86 3.50 8.84
CA ALA A 30 0.62 2.06 8.86
C ALA A 30 -0.56 1.61 8.00
N LEU A 31 -1.60 2.42 7.90
CA LEU A 31 -2.82 2.06 7.20
C LEU A 31 -2.85 2.60 5.76
N PRO A 32 -3.40 1.81 4.82
CA PRO A 32 -3.63 2.28 3.46
C PRO A 32 -4.85 3.20 3.39
N ASP A 33 -4.85 4.12 2.42
CA ASP A 33 -6.06 4.85 2.05
C ASP A 33 -6.98 3.94 1.23
N VAL A 34 -8.27 3.96 1.51
CA VAL A 34 -9.24 3.11 0.81
C VAL A 34 -9.37 3.46 -0.68
N ARG A 35 -9.13 4.74 -1.04
CA ARG A 35 -9.30 5.26 -2.41
C ARG A 35 -8.25 4.72 -3.38
N ASP A 36 -7.00 4.59 -2.93
CA ASP A 36 -5.89 4.14 -3.79
C ASP A 36 -5.17 2.88 -3.29
N GLY A 37 -5.51 2.39 -2.09
CA GLY A 37 -4.92 1.18 -1.52
C GLY A 37 -3.46 1.35 -1.10
N LEU A 38 -2.96 2.57 -0.98
CA LEU A 38 -1.55 2.86 -0.73
C LEU A 38 -1.32 3.44 0.66
N LYS A 39 -0.20 3.05 1.27
CA LYS A 39 0.34 3.77 2.41
C LYS A 39 1.05 5.05 1.92
N PRO A 40 1.22 6.08 2.76
CA PRO A 40 1.87 7.32 2.36
C PRO A 40 3.23 7.14 1.68
N VAL A 41 4.08 6.24 2.20
CA VAL A 41 5.39 5.95 1.59
C VAL A 41 5.27 5.38 0.17
N HIS A 42 4.33 4.46 -0.08
CA HIS A 42 4.10 3.88 -1.40
C HIS A 42 3.60 4.92 -2.40
N ARG A 43 2.65 5.77 -1.98
CA ARG A 43 2.11 6.87 -2.79
C ARG A 43 3.20 7.84 -3.18
N ARG A 44 4.04 8.25 -2.24
CA ARG A 44 5.16 9.17 -2.46
C ARG A 44 6.21 8.60 -3.41
N ILE A 45 6.49 7.29 -3.34
CA ILE A 45 7.40 6.61 -4.29
C ILE A 45 6.82 6.69 -5.71
N LEU A 46 5.57 6.28 -5.90
CA LEU A 46 4.95 6.29 -7.23
C LEU A 46 4.81 7.72 -7.78
N TYR A 47 4.45 8.67 -6.93
CA TYR A 47 4.34 10.08 -7.31
C TYR A 47 5.70 10.68 -7.70
N ALA A 48 6.76 10.47 -6.92
CA ALA A 48 8.10 10.94 -7.24
C ALA A 48 8.64 10.34 -8.54
N MET A 49 8.36 9.05 -8.81
CA MET A 49 8.72 8.40 -10.07
C MET A 49 7.96 9.00 -11.26
N ASN A 50 6.69 9.36 -11.08
CA ASN A 50 5.88 10.02 -12.09
C ASN A 50 6.42 11.42 -12.42
N GLU A 51 6.65 12.25 -11.42
CA GLU A 51 7.23 13.60 -11.59
C GLU A 51 8.60 13.55 -12.26
N SER A 52 9.36 12.52 -11.99
CA SER A 52 10.67 12.30 -12.59
C SER A 52 10.62 11.67 -13.99
N GLY A 53 9.43 11.37 -14.50
CA GLY A 53 9.23 10.79 -15.82
C GLY A 53 9.81 9.39 -15.99
N ILE A 54 9.87 8.58 -14.92
CA ILE A 54 10.36 7.21 -14.93
C ILE A 54 9.23 6.26 -15.33
N TYR A 55 8.83 6.31 -16.59
CA TYR A 55 7.67 5.59 -17.13
C TYR A 55 8.02 4.20 -17.65
N PRO A 56 7.02 3.31 -17.86
CA PRO A 56 7.24 1.95 -18.35
C PRO A 56 7.92 1.87 -19.72
N ASN A 57 7.76 2.88 -20.55
CA ASN A 57 8.35 2.98 -21.90
C ASN A 57 9.71 3.67 -21.93
N ARG A 58 10.28 3.98 -20.76
CA ARG A 58 11.60 4.63 -20.64
C ARG A 58 12.62 3.67 -20.00
N PRO A 59 13.92 3.92 -20.16
CA PRO A 59 14.95 3.13 -19.48
C PRO A 59 14.76 3.18 -17.95
N HIS A 60 15.14 2.08 -17.31
CA HIS A 60 15.22 2.03 -15.85
C HIS A 60 16.21 3.06 -15.31
N LYS A 61 15.96 3.56 -14.12
CA LYS A 61 16.89 4.42 -13.36
C LYS A 61 17.36 3.69 -12.10
N LYS A 62 18.56 4.04 -11.62
CA LYS A 62 19.07 3.50 -10.34
C LYS A 62 18.06 3.74 -9.23
N SER A 63 17.78 2.69 -8.43
CA SER A 63 16.87 2.76 -7.30
C SER A 63 17.28 3.84 -6.29
N ALA A 64 18.59 4.00 -6.07
CA ALA A 64 19.14 5.05 -5.21
C ALA A 64 18.71 6.46 -5.63
N TRP A 65 18.53 6.70 -6.93
CA TRP A 65 18.07 8.01 -7.41
C TRP A 65 16.62 8.26 -6.99
N THR A 66 15.74 7.27 -7.20
CA THR A 66 14.32 7.37 -6.78
C THR A 66 14.20 7.54 -5.27
N VAL A 67 14.96 6.76 -4.49
CA VAL A 67 14.98 6.87 -3.02
C VAL A 67 15.41 8.27 -2.58
N GLY A 68 16.45 8.83 -3.20
CA GLY A 68 16.92 10.19 -2.92
C GLY A 68 15.86 11.26 -3.20
N GLU A 69 15.15 11.17 -4.33
CA GLU A 69 14.06 12.08 -4.69
C GLU A 69 12.90 12.02 -3.68
N VAL A 70 12.53 10.81 -3.25
CA VAL A 70 11.45 10.61 -2.27
C VAL A 70 11.80 11.22 -0.93
N ILE A 71 13.01 10.95 -0.42
CA ILE A 71 13.45 11.45 0.89
C ILE A 71 13.61 12.96 0.85
N GLY A 72 14.25 13.48 -0.19
CA GLY A 72 14.53 14.89 -0.29
C GLY A 72 13.30 15.78 -0.47
N LYS A 73 12.23 15.24 -1.06
CA LYS A 73 11.06 16.05 -1.42
C LYS A 73 9.79 15.76 -0.63
N TYR A 74 9.56 14.50 -0.23
CA TYR A 74 8.24 14.08 0.27
C TYR A 74 8.27 13.29 1.58
N HIS A 75 9.33 12.52 1.84
CA HIS A 75 9.32 11.54 2.94
C HIS A 75 10.61 11.58 3.75
N PRO A 76 10.73 12.50 4.74
CA PRO A 76 11.97 12.73 5.50
C PRO A 76 12.22 11.61 6.54
N HIS A 77 12.39 10.38 6.08
CA HIS A 77 12.67 9.20 6.88
C HIS A 77 13.91 8.46 6.35
N GLY A 78 14.31 7.37 6.99
CA GLY A 78 15.48 6.60 6.60
C GLY A 78 15.38 6.02 5.18
N ASP A 79 16.49 6.06 4.45
CA ASP A 79 16.61 5.57 3.07
C ASP A 79 16.30 4.07 2.94
N SER A 80 16.71 3.28 3.92
CA SER A 80 16.45 1.85 3.97
C SER A 80 14.95 1.55 3.99
N ALA A 81 14.16 2.29 4.78
CA ALA A 81 12.71 2.10 4.87
C ALA A 81 12.01 2.43 3.53
N VAL A 82 12.42 3.50 2.87
CA VAL A 82 11.89 3.87 1.54
C VAL A 82 12.29 2.84 0.49
N TYR A 83 13.55 2.38 0.52
CA TYR A 83 14.03 1.37 -0.42
C TYR A 83 13.30 0.02 -0.23
N GLU A 84 13.15 -0.45 1.00
CA GLU A 84 12.40 -1.68 1.30
C GLU A 84 10.94 -1.61 0.84
N ALA A 85 10.28 -0.46 1.04
CA ALA A 85 8.93 -0.24 0.52
C ALA A 85 8.90 -0.31 -1.02
N MET A 86 9.86 0.31 -1.69
CA MET A 86 10.00 0.26 -3.15
C MET A 86 10.29 -1.17 -3.64
N VAL A 87 11.15 -1.91 -2.97
CA VAL A 87 11.47 -3.32 -3.28
C VAL A 87 10.20 -4.16 -3.22
N ARG A 88 9.40 -4.01 -2.18
CA ARG A 88 8.14 -4.76 -2.03
C ARG A 88 7.16 -4.49 -3.16
N LEU A 89 7.06 -3.25 -3.66
CA LEU A 89 6.22 -2.89 -4.79
C LEU A 89 6.67 -3.52 -6.12
N ALA A 90 7.92 -3.98 -6.22
CA ALA A 90 8.48 -4.64 -7.40
C ALA A 90 8.47 -6.17 -7.31
N GLN A 91 8.25 -6.75 -6.13
CA GLN A 91 8.32 -8.20 -5.92
C GLN A 91 7.04 -8.89 -6.41
N TRP A 92 7.16 -9.75 -7.40
CA TRP A 92 6.05 -10.52 -7.95
C TRP A 92 5.42 -11.51 -6.95
N PHE A 93 6.21 -11.97 -5.97
CA PHE A 93 5.73 -12.88 -4.92
C PHE A 93 5.09 -12.13 -3.71
N SER A 94 5.28 -10.81 -3.62
CA SER A 94 4.67 -9.97 -2.58
C SER A 94 3.43 -9.21 -3.06
N MET A 95 3.40 -8.84 -4.35
CA MET A 95 2.32 -8.06 -4.95
C MET A 95 1.59 -8.91 -5.98
N ARG A 96 0.26 -8.97 -5.89
CA ARG A 96 -0.58 -9.65 -6.90
C ARG A 96 -0.45 -8.97 -8.27
N THR A 97 -0.34 -7.64 -8.24
CA THR A 97 -0.10 -6.79 -9.41
C THR A 97 1.03 -5.81 -9.05
N PRO A 98 2.29 -6.10 -9.41
CA PRO A 98 3.41 -5.21 -9.13
C PRO A 98 3.22 -3.82 -9.72
N LEU A 99 3.57 -2.79 -8.95
CA LEU A 99 3.45 -1.39 -9.36
C LEU A 99 4.79 -0.81 -9.82
N ILE A 100 5.88 -1.47 -9.52
CA ILE A 100 7.24 -1.11 -9.97
C ILE A 100 7.80 -2.26 -10.80
N ASP A 101 8.44 -1.92 -11.90
CA ASP A 101 9.23 -2.83 -12.74
C ASP A 101 10.69 -2.67 -12.34
N GLY A 102 11.21 -3.72 -11.68
CA GLY A 102 12.57 -3.78 -11.15
C GLY A 102 13.53 -4.53 -12.07
N HIS A 103 14.75 -4.01 -12.20
CA HIS A 103 15.84 -4.66 -12.91
C HIS A 103 17.02 -4.89 -11.95
N GLY A 104 17.46 -6.14 -11.84
CA GLY A 104 18.45 -6.59 -10.87
C GLY A 104 17.86 -7.50 -9.81
N ASN A 105 18.57 -7.67 -8.69
CA ASN A 105 18.12 -8.53 -7.60
C ASN A 105 17.22 -7.74 -6.62
N PHE A 106 15.93 -8.01 -6.65
CA PHE A 106 14.92 -7.50 -5.72
C PHE A 106 14.51 -8.52 -4.64
N GLY A 107 15.36 -9.50 -4.37
CA GLY A 107 15.06 -10.61 -3.45
C GLY A 107 14.39 -11.78 -4.14
N ASN A 108 14.16 -12.84 -3.38
CA ASN A 108 13.50 -14.05 -3.84
C ASN A 108 12.49 -14.56 -2.79
N ILE A 109 11.74 -15.59 -3.18
CA ILE A 109 10.73 -16.21 -2.29
C ILE A 109 11.38 -17.00 -1.14
N ASP A 110 12.64 -17.40 -1.27
CA ASP A 110 13.37 -18.18 -0.26
C ASP A 110 13.88 -17.29 0.90
N GLY A 111 13.62 -15.98 0.82
CA GLY A 111 13.93 -15.03 1.88
C GLY A 111 15.24 -14.26 1.70
N ASP A 112 15.91 -14.41 0.57
CA ASP A 112 17.07 -13.55 0.27
C ASP A 112 16.63 -12.10 0.07
N GLY A 113 17.36 -11.18 0.69
CA GLY A 113 17.11 -9.75 0.58
C GLY A 113 17.47 -9.19 -0.80
N ALA A 114 16.92 -8.01 -1.10
CA ALA A 114 17.30 -7.28 -2.29
C ALA A 114 18.76 -6.80 -2.22
N ALA A 115 19.40 -6.69 -3.37
CA ALA A 115 20.71 -6.04 -3.47
C ALA A 115 20.60 -4.55 -3.07
N ALA A 116 21.73 -3.95 -2.67
CA ALA A 116 21.74 -2.54 -2.29
C ALA A 116 21.24 -1.64 -3.46
N MET A 117 20.54 -0.55 -3.11
CA MET A 117 19.86 0.35 -4.06
C MET A 117 20.76 0.96 -5.15
N ARG A 118 22.08 0.96 -4.95
CA ARG A 118 23.05 1.39 -5.95
C ARG A 118 23.24 0.41 -7.11
N TYR A 119 22.87 -0.86 -6.91
CA TYR A 119 22.99 -1.91 -7.92
C TYR A 119 21.67 -2.17 -8.67
N THR A 120 20.53 -1.97 -8.01
CA THR A 120 19.21 -2.20 -8.61
C THR A 120 18.75 -0.99 -9.42
N GLU A 121 17.89 -1.25 -10.38
CA GLU A 121 17.25 -0.24 -11.22
C GLU A 121 15.75 -0.43 -11.21
N SER A 122 15.00 0.65 -11.37
CA SER A 122 13.54 0.62 -11.29
C SER A 122 12.88 1.60 -12.25
N ARG A 123 11.64 1.31 -12.61
CA ARG A 123 10.71 2.20 -13.31
C ARG A 123 9.28 1.87 -12.90
N LEU A 124 8.33 2.75 -13.20
CA LEU A 124 6.92 2.45 -13.01
C LEU A 124 6.51 1.25 -13.86
N ALA A 125 5.70 0.35 -13.30
CA ALA A 125 5.05 -0.70 -14.06
C ALA A 125 3.79 -0.14 -14.75
N LYS A 126 3.28 -0.85 -15.78
CA LYS A 126 2.07 -0.42 -16.51
C LYS A 126 0.85 -0.22 -15.59
N PRO A 127 0.56 -1.10 -14.61
CA PRO A 127 -0.58 -0.89 -13.71
C PRO A 127 -0.47 0.39 -12.88
N ALA A 128 0.74 0.82 -12.49
CA ALA A 128 0.93 2.05 -11.75
C ALA A 128 0.50 3.29 -12.54
N MET A 129 0.59 3.24 -13.87
CA MET A 129 0.11 4.35 -14.73
C MET A 129 -1.40 4.56 -14.62
N GLU A 130 -2.18 3.51 -14.35
CA GLU A 130 -3.62 3.63 -14.16
C GLU A 130 -4.01 4.21 -12.79
N LEU A 131 -3.07 4.23 -11.84
CA LEU A 131 -3.23 4.96 -10.58
C LEU A 131 -2.87 6.45 -10.71
N LEU A 132 -2.08 6.83 -11.71
CA LEU A 132 -1.50 8.17 -11.87
C LEU A 132 -2.11 8.96 -13.02
N ARG A 133 -2.81 8.29 -13.95
CA ARG A 133 -3.23 8.82 -15.25
C ARG A 133 -4.06 10.11 -15.19
N ASP A 134 -4.93 10.22 -14.21
CA ASP A 134 -5.85 11.34 -14.08
C ASP A 134 -5.44 12.38 -13.03
N LEU A 135 -4.21 12.27 -12.50
CA LEU A 135 -3.69 13.10 -11.42
C LEU A 135 -3.72 14.61 -11.75
N GLN A 136 -3.56 14.97 -13.03
CA GLN A 136 -3.56 16.36 -13.47
C GLN A 136 -4.95 16.89 -13.90
N LYS A 137 -6.02 16.13 -13.61
CA LYS A 137 -7.38 16.45 -14.02
C LYS A 137 -8.26 16.98 -12.88
N ASP A 138 -7.66 17.48 -11.82
CA ASP A 138 -8.38 17.98 -10.61
C ASP A 138 -9.32 16.91 -10.01
N THR A 139 -8.80 15.71 -9.88
CA THR A 139 -9.53 14.52 -9.39
C THR A 139 -9.24 14.17 -7.95
N VAL A 140 -8.24 14.81 -7.33
CA VAL A 140 -7.79 14.52 -5.97
C VAL A 140 -7.38 15.79 -5.25
N ASP A 141 -7.46 15.75 -3.92
CA ASP A 141 -6.98 16.82 -3.06
C ASP A 141 -5.46 16.82 -2.98
N TRP A 142 -4.89 18.00 -2.80
CA TRP A 142 -3.46 18.22 -2.64
C TRP A 142 -3.15 18.77 -1.26
N GLN A 143 -2.01 18.38 -0.73
CA GLN A 143 -1.48 18.89 0.53
C GLN A 143 -0.03 19.32 0.36
N PRO A 144 0.48 20.26 1.19
CA PRO A 144 1.90 20.59 1.21
C PRO A 144 2.72 19.37 1.64
N ASN A 145 3.95 19.28 1.13
CA ASN A 145 4.94 18.33 1.62
C ASN A 145 5.46 18.77 3.01
N TYR A 146 6.43 18.03 3.58
CA TYR A 146 6.91 18.22 4.95
C TYR A 146 7.56 19.60 5.22
N ASP A 147 8.11 20.28 4.19
CA ASP A 147 8.74 21.59 4.28
C ASP A 147 7.93 22.71 3.60
N GLU A 148 6.72 22.40 3.18
CA GLU A 148 5.79 23.31 2.50
C GLU A 148 6.30 23.90 1.17
N SER A 149 7.41 23.38 0.62
CA SER A 149 8.01 23.83 -0.63
C SER A 149 7.32 23.28 -1.88
N LEU A 150 6.69 22.12 -1.76
CA LEU A 150 6.04 21.39 -2.84
C LEU A 150 4.66 20.90 -2.40
N ALA A 151 3.85 20.48 -3.37
CA ALA A 151 2.58 19.82 -3.11
C ALA A 151 2.67 18.32 -3.44
N GLU A 152 1.97 17.51 -2.65
CA GLU A 152 1.79 16.08 -2.91
C GLU A 152 0.30 15.71 -2.90
N PRO A 153 -0.14 14.71 -3.66
CA PRO A 153 -1.54 14.29 -3.65
C PRO A 153 -1.87 13.54 -2.36
N VAL A 154 -3.04 13.82 -1.79
CA VAL A 154 -3.56 13.14 -0.59
C VAL A 154 -3.85 11.66 -0.90
N ALA A 155 -4.39 11.38 -2.10
CA ALA A 155 -4.60 10.04 -2.63
C ALA A 155 -4.35 10.06 -4.14
N LEU A 156 -4.09 8.90 -4.76
CA LEU A 156 -4.01 8.80 -6.22
C LEU A 156 -5.40 8.53 -6.81
N PRO A 157 -5.69 9.03 -8.04
CA PRO A 157 -6.96 8.80 -8.73
C PRO A 157 -7.01 7.38 -9.34
N ALA A 158 -7.06 6.37 -8.49
CA ALA A 158 -7.00 4.98 -8.90
C ALA A 158 -8.17 4.58 -9.80
N ARG A 159 -7.87 4.01 -10.96
CA ARG A 159 -8.87 3.52 -11.92
C ARG A 159 -9.28 2.07 -11.70
N PHE A 160 -8.67 1.40 -10.76
CA PHE A 160 -9.03 0.05 -10.33
C PHE A 160 -8.90 -0.04 -8.80
N PRO A 161 -9.61 -0.94 -8.14
CA PRO A 161 -9.63 -1.06 -6.69
C PRO A 161 -8.33 -1.69 -6.16
N ASN A 162 -7.24 -0.92 -6.19
CA ASN A 162 -5.90 -1.40 -5.83
C ASN A 162 -5.83 -1.98 -4.41
N LEU A 163 -6.63 -1.46 -3.47
CA LEU A 163 -6.70 -2.01 -2.12
C LEU A 163 -7.13 -3.48 -2.11
N LEU A 164 -8.10 -3.86 -2.94
CA LEU A 164 -8.55 -5.25 -3.07
C LEU A 164 -7.57 -6.09 -3.90
N VAL A 165 -7.06 -5.52 -4.99
CA VAL A 165 -6.17 -6.24 -5.92
C VAL A 165 -4.86 -6.63 -5.25
N ASN A 166 -4.19 -5.70 -4.59
CA ASN A 166 -2.90 -5.96 -3.96
C ASN A 166 -2.98 -6.25 -2.46
N GLY A 167 -4.15 -5.98 -1.86
CA GLY A 167 -4.29 -6.07 -0.42
C GLY A 167 -3.43 -5.07 0.33
N SER A 168 -3.42 -5.17 1.65
CA SER A 168 -2.52 -4.39 2.50
C SER A 168 -2.38 -5.05 3.86
N GLN A 169 -1.18 -5.02 4.40
CA GLN A 169 -0.90 -5.43 5.78
C GLN A 169 -0.24 -4.27 6.52
N GLY A 170 -0.74 -3.93 7.69
CA GLY A 170 -0.17 -2.85 8.50
C GLY A 170 -0.47 -3.05 9.98
N ILE A 171 0.52 -2.73 10.81
CA ILE A 171 0.42 -2.77 12.27
C ILE A 171 0.58 -1.34 12.76
N ALA A 172 -0.49 -0.79 13.33
CA ALA A 172 -0.49 0.51 13.97
C ALA A 172 -0.59 0.36 15.49
N VAL A 173 -0.66 1.45 16.21
CA VAL A 173 -0.89 1.44 17.66
C VAL A 173 -2.37 1.24 17.92
N GLY A 174 -2.72 0.16 18.63
CA GLY A 174 -4.10 -0.15 19.00
C GLY A 174 -4.96 -0.79 17.89
N MET A 175 -4.47 -0.85 16.64
CA MET A 175 -5.18 -1.51 15.55
C MET A 175 -4.21 -2.06 14.49
N ALA A 176 -4.69 -3.02 13.71
CA ALA A 176 -3.97 -3.59 12.59
C ALA A 176 -4.92 -3.84 11.42
N THR A 177 -4.37 -3.86 10.20
CA THR A 177 -5.09 -4.26 8.99
C THR A 177 -4.36 -5.41 8.31
N ASN A 178 -5.13 -6.34 7.75
CA ASN A 178 -4.62 -7.44 6.95
C ASN A 178 -5.64 -7.80 5.88
N ILE A 179 -5.54 -7.14 4.73
CA ILE A 179 -6.42 -7.31 3.58
C ILE A 179 -5.71 -8.20 2.58
N ALA A 180 -6.32 -9.33 2.26
CA ALA A 180 -5.79 -10.28 1.28
C ALA A 180 -5.88 -9.71 -0.14
N PRO A 181 -4.95 -10.07 -1.05
CA PRO A 181 -5.02 -9.70 -2.46
C PRO A 181 -6.11 -10.50 -3.21
N HIS A 182 -6.62 -9.92 -4.31
CA HIS A 182 -7.65 -10.53 -5.15
C HIS A 182 -7.28 -10.46 -6.63
N ASN A 183 -7.98 -11.24 -7.44
CA ASN A 183 -7.81 -11.21 -8.89
C ASN A 183 -8.26 -9.87 -9.46
N LEU A 184 -7.44 -9.27 -10.34
CA LEU A 184 -7.70 -7.96 -10.94
C LEU A 184 -8.99 -7.96 -11.76
N THR A 185 -9.22 -8.99 -12.57
CA THR A 185 -10.40 -9.08 -13.43
C THR A 185 -11.66 -9.20 -12.58
N GLU A 186 -11.69 -10.11 -11.63
CA GLU A 186 -12.81 -10.30 -10.70
C GLU A 186 -13.12 -9.03 -9.89
N ALA A 187 -12.09 -8.35 -9.39
CA ALA A 187 -12.27 -7.11 -8.64
C ALA A 187 -12.85 -5.97 -9.50
N ILE A 188 -12.44 -5.87 -10.77
CA ILE A 188 -13.02 -4.90 -11.72
C ILE A 188 -14.46 -5.27 -12.07
N GLU A 189 -14.74 -6.53 -12.37
CA GLU A 189 -16.09 -7.01 -12.69
C GLU A 189 -17.05 -6.80 -11.51
N ALA A 190 -16.63 -7.12 -10.29
CA ALA A 190 -17.41 -6.86 -9.08
C ALA A 190 -17.68 -5.35 -8.88
N THR A 191 -16.68 -4.50 -9.17
CA THR A 191 -16.83 -3.04 -9.12
C THR A 191 -17.84 -2.54 -10.15
N CYS A 192 -17.76 -3.00 -11.39
CA CYS A 192 -18.71 -2.66 -12.44
C CYS A 192 -20.12 -3.12 -12.09
N TYR A 193 -20.25 -4.35 -11.60
CA TYR A 193 -21.54 -4.88 -11.15
C TYR A 193 -22.15 -4.04 -10.03
N LEU A 194 -21.35 -3.60 -9.05
CA LEU A 194 -21.83 -2.77 -7.94
C LEU A 194 -22.24 -1.35 -8.40
N ILE A 195 -21.58 -0.80 -9.43
CA ILE A 195 -21.97 0.49 -10.02
C ILE A 195 -23.35 0.40 -10.68
N ASP A 196 -23.59 -0.71 -11.40
CA ASP A 196 -24.89 -0.96 -12.06
C ASP A 196 -25.98 -1.38 -11.07
N ASN A 197 -25.59 -2.00 -9.95
CA ASN A 197 -26.50 -2.53 -8.90
C ASN A 197 -26.03 -2.04 -7.51
N PRO A 198 -26.31 -0.80 -7.11
CA PRO A 198 -25.82 -0.22 -5.84
C PRO A 198 -26.28 -0.96 -4.57
N ASP A 199 -27.39 -1.68 -4.65
CA ASP A 199 -27.95 -2.46 -3.55
C ASP A 199 -27.50 -3.95 -3.55
N ALA A 200 -26.49 -4.28 -4.35
CA ALA A 200 -25.97 -5.65 -4.47
C ALA A 200 -25.50 -6.19 -3.11
N THR A 201 -25.88 -7.42 -2.83
CA THR A 201 -25.50 -8.12 -1.60
C THR A 201 -24.09 -8.70 -1.68
N VAL A 202 -23.49 -8.99 -0.52
CA VAL A 202 -22.18 -9.68 -0.46
C VAL A 202 -22.23 -11.02 -1.16
N ASP A 203 -23.33 -11.77 -1.05
CA ASP A 203 -23.49 -13.07 -1.70
C ASP A 203 -23.48 -12.96 -3.24
N GLU A 204 -24.07 -11.92 -3.81
CA GLU A 204 -24.02 -11.64 -5.25
C GLU A 204 -22.61 -11.26 -5.71
N LEU A 205 -21.93 -10.41 -4.96
CA LEU A 205 -20.54 -10.04 -5.26
C LEU A 205 -19.57 -11.22 -5.15
N MET A 206 -19.82 -12.15 -4.22
CA MET A 206 -19.03 -13.38 -4.08
C MET A 206 -19.21 -14.38 -5.24
N GLN A 207 -20.24 -14.24 -6.07
CA GLN A 207 -20.36 -15.03 -7.30
C GLN A 207 -19.36 -14.54 -8.37
N ILE A 208 -18.96 -13.28 -8.31
CA ILE A 208 -18.00 -12.67 -9.25
C ILE A 208 -16.59 -12.75 -8.67
N MET A 209 -16.42 -12.41 -7.38
CA MET A 209 -15.15 -12.42 -6.66
C MET A 209 -15.24 -13.41 -5.48
N PRO A 210 -15.01 -14.70 -5.71
CA PRO A 210 -15.29 -15.75 -4.73
C PRO A 210 -14.33 -15.76 -3.54
N GLY A 211 -13.14 -15.14 -3.67
CA GLY A 211 -12.15 -15.11 -2.60
C GLY A 211 -10.82 -14.52 -2.98
N PRO A 212 -9.88 -14.52 -2.04
CA PRO A 212 -8.52 -14.05 -2.27
C PRO A 212 -7.78 -14.82 -3.37
N ASP A 213 -6.87 -14.12 -4.05
CA ASP A 213 -5.98 -14.66 -5.07
C ASP A 213 -4.53 -14.25 -4.75
N PHE A 214 -3.79 -15.17 -4.14
CA PHE A 214 -2.42 -14.91 -3.67
C PHE A 214 -1.40 -14.97 -4.82
N PRO A 215 -0.37 -14.10 -4.82
CA PRO A 215 0.64 -14.05 -5.88
C PRO A 215 1.35 -15.38 -6.15
N THR A 216 1.63 -16.14 -5.09
CA THR A 216 2.35 -17.42 -5.16
C THR A 216 1.40 -18.63 -5.24
N GLY A 217 0.10 -18.41 -5.39
CA GLY A 217 -0.90 -19.45 -5.36
C GLY A 217 -1.17 -19.96 -3.96
N ALA A 218 -1.86 -21.02 -3.83
CA ALA A 218 -2.16 -21.87 -2.67
C ALA A 218 -3.59 -22.39 -2.80
N ILE A 219 -3.98 -23.32 -1.96
CA ILE A 219 -5.35 -23.84 -1.89
C ILE A 219 -6.03 -23.27 -0.65
N ILE A 220 -7.16 -22.59 -0.83
CA ILE A 220 -7.97 -22.11 0.28
C ILE A 220 -8.95 -23.22 0.70
N MET A 221 -8.95 -23.54 1.99
CA MET A 221 -9.77 -24.59 2.56
C MET A 221 -11.08 -24.03 3.13
N GLY A 222 -12.15 -24.17 2.35
CA GLY A 222 -13.51 -23.73 2.72
C GLY A 222 -13.77 -22.24 2.45
N SER A 223 -15.05 -21.88 2.31
CA SER A 223 -15.49 -20.51 1.96
C SER A 223 -16.09 -19.74 3.15
N ALA A 224 -16.41 -20.41 4.26
CA ALA A 224 -17.11 -19.78 5.38
C ALA A 224 -16.32 -18.60 6.00
N GLY A 225 -14.99 -18.76 6.13
CA GLY A 225 -14.13 -17.68 6.63
C GLY A 225 -14.02 -16.51 5.66
N ILE A 226 -14.06 -16.77 4.36
CA ILE A 226 -14.08 -15.71 3.33
C ILE A 226 -15.36 -14.89 3.46
N LYS A 227 -16.54 -15.58 3.46
CA LYS A 227 -17.84 -14.94 3.61
C LYS A 227 -17.91 -14.08 4.88
N GLN A 228 -17.50 -14.64 6.01
CA GLN A 228 -17.44 -13.91 7.27
C GLN A 228 -16.55 -12.67 7.18
N SER A 229 -15.38 -12.79 6.51
CA SER A 229 -14.46 -11.66 6.31
C SER A 229 -15.11 -10.54 5.48
N TYR A 230 -15.83 -10.88 4.42
CA TYR A 230 -16.48 -9.90 3.56
C TYR A 230 -17.68 -9.23 4.24
N GLU A 231 -18.47 -9.98 5.03
CA GLU A 231 -19.63 -9.43 5.75
C GLU A 231 -19.26 -8.56 6.96
N THR A 232 -18.23 -8.96 7.70
CA THR A 232 -17.93 -8.36 9.01
C THR A 232 -16.59 -7.60 9.06
N GLY A 233 -15.77 -7.69 8.02
CA GLY A 233 -14.38 -7.23 8.01
C GLY A 233 -13.44 -8.08 8.86
N ARG A 234 -13.90 -9.21 9.41
CA ARG A 234 -13.09 -10.12 10.24
C ARG A 234 -13.41 -11.57 9.89
N GLY A 235 -12.37 -12.32 9.52
CA GLY A 235 -12.49 -13.73 9.20
C GLY A 235 -11.16 -14.43 9.31
N SER A 236 -11.19 -15.77 9.36
CA SER A 236 -10.01 -16.61 9.32
C SER A 236 -10.08 -17.49 8.08
N ILE A 237 -9.04 -17.43 7.27
CA ILE A 237 -8.91 -18.20 6.03
C ILE A 237 -7.79 -19.21 6.22
N THR A 238 -8.10 -20.50 6.06
CA THR A 238 -7.10 -21.55 6.11
C THR A 238 -6.53 -21.78 4.72
N VAL A 239 -5.21 -21.64 4.61
CA VAL A 239 -4.49 -21.77 3.34
C VAL A 239 -3.55 -22.96 3.44
N LEU A 240 -3.61 -23.85 2.45
CA LEU A 240 -2.71 -24.98 2.28
C LEU A 240 -1.71 -24.67 1.18
N SER A 241 -0.43 -24.57 1.53
CA SER A 241 0.66 -24.48 0.57
C SER A 241 1.23 -25.85 0.30
N LEU A 242 1.38 -26.21 -0.98
CA LEU A 242 2.10 -27.40 -1.41
C LEU A 242 3.52 -26.99 -1.79
N ILE A 243 4.49 -27.51 -1.06
CA ILE A 243 5.91 -27.40 -1.40
C ILE A 243 6.25 -28.65 -2.20
N HIS A 244 6.67 -28.46 -3.45
CA HIS A 244 7.16 -29.53 -4.33
C HIS A 244 8.68 -29.55 -4.34
#